data_fd737db5bf50cd55dc4b8a4584ed756f
#
_entry.id   fd737db5bf50cd55dc4b8a4584ed756f
#
_cell.length_a   1.000
_cell.length_b   1.000
_cell.length_c   1.000
_cell.angle_alpha   90.00
_cell.angle_beta   90.00
_cell.angle_gamma   90.00
#
_symmetry.space_group_name_H-M   'P 1'
#
loop_
_entity.id
_entity.type
_entity.pdbx_description
1 polymer ?
#
loop_
_entity_poly.entity_id
_entity_poly.type
_entity_poly.pdbx_seq_one_letter_code
_entity_poly.pdbx_strand_id
1 'polypeptide(L)'
;SVHVSNTRAQLVEISEKYKEEEAWFGIEQEYTFFQGRSPLGWPEGGYPAPQGPFYCGVGADEVFGRDIVEDHMDACVQAGIGFSGINAEVMPGQWEFQVGPLGPLDVSDQLWLSRWILYRIAEEYGVNATLHPKPVSGDWNGAGAHTNFSTKSMRSNGGLKIIEKACEELGKKHEDHIAVYGAHNEERLTGLHETCSIHDFRFGVSDRGASIRIPMATANDGYGYLEDRRPSANMDPY
;
A
#
# COMPACT_ATOMS: atom_id res chain seq x y z
N SER A 1 -6.88 22.66 22.41
CA SER A 1 -5.90 22.58 21.31
C SER A 1 -5.68 21.13 20.93
N VAL A 2 -5.55 20.88 19.64
CA VAL A 2 -5.25 19.56 19.10
C VAL A 2 -3.82 19.17 19.51
N HIS A 3 -3.61 17.92 19.91
CA HIS A 3 -2.27 17.41 20.23
C HIS A 3 -1.41 17.34 18.96
N VAL A 4 -0.12 17.62 19.05
CA VAL A 4 0.83 17.67 17.92
C VAL A 4 0.92 16.34 17.15
N SER A 5 0.67 15.21 17.83
CA SER A 5 0.68 13.88 17.19
C SER A 5 -0.64 13.51 16.50
N ASN A 6 -1.63 14.39 16.50
CA ASN A 6 -2.91 14.12 15.82
C ASN A 6 -2.85 14.61 14.36
N THR A 7 -2.27 13.82 13.52
CA THR A 7 -2.13 14.07 12.07
C THR A 7 -3.49 14.14 11.37
N ARG A 8 -4.50 13.40 11.86
CA ARG A 8 -5.86 13.45 11.35
C ARG A 8 -6.46 14.87 11.37
N ALA A 9 -6.15 15.67 12.40
CA ALA A 9 -6.66 17.04 12.47
C ALA A 9 -6.15 17.94 11.34
N GLN A 10 -4.90 17.75 10.92
CA GLN A 10 -4.33 18.46 9.78
C GLN A 10 -4.99 18.01 8.47
N LEU A 11 -5.25 16.69 8.32
CA LEU A 11 -5.97 16.18 7.15
C LEU A 11 -7.39 16.73 7.05
N VAL A 12 -8.11 16.92 8.17
CA VAL A 12 -9.44 17.56 8.18
C VAL A 12 -9.37 18.96 7.57
N GLU A 13 -8.41 19.78 7.96
CA GLU A 13 -8.24 21.15 7.47
C GLU A 13 -7.90 21.15 5.97
N ILE A 14 -7.00 20.27 5.53
CA ILE A 14 -6.61 20.14 4.11
C ILE A 14 -7.78 19.63 3.28
N SER A 15 -8.51 18.62 3.77
CA SER A 15 -9.67 18.05 3.07
C SER A 15 -10.78 19.07 2.85
N GLU A 16 -11.06 19.91 3.85
CA GLU A 16 -12.06 20.98 3.69
C GLU A 16 -11.58 22.06 2.72
N LYS A 17 -10.29 22.42 2.78
CA LYS A 17 -9.70 23.43 1.86
C LYS A 17 -9.79 23.03 0.40
N TYR A 18 -9.63 21.73 0.09
CA TYR A 18 -9.58 21.20 -1.27
C TYR A 18 -10.79 20.32 -1.61
N LYS A 19 -11.89 20.45 -0.91
CA LYS A 19 -13.08 19.60 -1.11
C LYS A 19 -13.66 19.64 -2.53
N GLU A 20 -13.53 20.76 -3.22
CA GLU A 20 -14.01 20.92 -4.59
C GLU A 20 -13.20 20.09 -5.62
N GLU A 21 -12.01 19.66 -5.25
CA GLU A 21 -11.19 18.76 -6.07
C GLU A 21 -11.76 17.32 -6.09
N GLU A 22 -12.66 16.99 -5.18
CA GLU A 22 -13.22 15.65 -5.03
C GLU A 22 -12.14 14.55 -5.06
N ALA A 23 -11.11 14.72 -4.21
CA ALA A 23 -9.98 13.79 -4.16
C ALA A 23 -10.44 12.40 -3.73
N TRP A 24 -9.99 11.38 -4.48
CA TRP A 24 -10.16 9.96 -4.15
C TRP A 24 -8.80 9.32 -3.92
N PHE A 25 -8.77 8.46 -2.90
CA PHE A 25 -7.61 7.64 -2.57
C PHE A 25 -8.00 6.18 -2.49
N GLY A 26 -7.12 5.31 -2.96
CA GLY A 26 -7.17 3.87 -2.72
C GLY A 26 -5.81 3.40 -2.24
N ILE A 27 -5.77 2.62 -1.16
CA ILE A 27 -4.51 2.18 -0.55
C ILE A 27 -4.39 0.67 -0.64
N GLU A 28 -3.26 0.22 -1.17
CA GLU A 28 -2.84 -1.18 -1.30
C GLU A 28 -1.90 -1.49 -0.13
N GLN A 29 -2.45 -2.05 0.94
CA GLN A 29 -1.71 -2.31 2.17
C GLN A 29 -1.08 -3.69 2.15
N GLU A 30 0.23 -3.74 1.98
CA GLU A 30 1.01 -4.96 2.15
C GLU A 30 1.35 -5.21 3.62
N TYR A 31 1.49 -6.48 3.98
CA TYR A 31 1.87 -6.94 5.32
C TYR A 31 2.40 -8.36 5.26
N THR A 32 3.09 -8.80 6.31
CA THR A 32 3.62 -10.16 6.39
C THR A 32 3.18 -10.85 7.68
N PHE A 33 2.71 -12.07 7.56
CA PHE A 33 2.44 -12.92 8.72
C PHE A 33 3.71 -13.63 9.20
N PHE A 34 3.85 -13.69 10.52
CA PHE A 34 4.91 -14.41 11.19
C PHE A 34 4.33 -15.45 12.16
N GLN A 35 4.89 -16.66 12.13
CA GLN A 35 4.70 -17.67 13.16
C GLN A 35 6.01 -17.79 13.94
N GLY A 36 6.00 -17.34 15.18
CA GLY A 36 7.23 -17.21 15.96
C GLY A 36 8.19 -16.18 15.32
N ARG A 37 9.35 -16.67 14.82
CA ARG A 37 10.38 -15.83 14.22
C ARG A 37 10.48 -15.93 12.70
N SER A 38 9.69 -16.78 12.09
CA SER A 38 9.71 -17.02 10.64
C SER A 38 8.43 -16.53 9.99
N PRO A 39 8.48 -16.00 8.75
CA PRO A 39 7.28 -15.76 7.99
C PRO A 39 6.45 -17.03 7.86
N LEU A 40 5.13 -16.88 7.86
CA LEU A 40 4.19 -18.00 7.76
C LEU A 40 4.42 -18.75 6.43
N GLY A 41 4.51 -20.09 6.52
CA GLY A 41 4.73 -20.95 5.36
C GLY A 41 6.19 -21.10 4.94
N TRP A 42 7.14 -20.46 5.63
CA TRP A 42 8.56 -20.73 5.40
C TRP A 42 8.97 -22.07 6.00
N PRO A 43 9.89 -22.80 5.35
CA PRO A 43 10.40 -24.05 5.90
C PRO A 43 11.15 -23.81 7.21
N GLU A 44 11.05 -24.77 8.13
CA GLU A 44 11.76 -24.71 9.42
C GLU A 44 13.27 -24.69 9.19
N GLY A 45 13.93 -23.64 9.71
CA GLY A 45 15.38 -23.49 9.63
C GLY A 45 15.95 -23.22 8.24
N GLY A 46 15.13 -22.79 7.30
CA GLY A 46 15.54 -22.53 5.91
C GLY A 46 14.80 -21.39 5.24
N TYR A 47 14.95 -21.34 3.91
CA TYR A 47 14.31 -20.37 3.04
C TYR A 47 13.35 -21.08 2.07
N PRO A 48 12.27 -20.44 1.63
CA PRO A 48 11.42 -20.96 0.57
C PRO A 48 12.12 -20.95 -0.79
N ALA A 49 11.44 -21.45 -1.81
CA ALA A 49 11.87 -21.29 -3.19
C ALA A 49 11.99 -19.79 -3.56
N PRO A 50 12.80 -19.42 -4.57
CA PRO A 50 12.86 -18.06 -5.07
C PRO A 50 11.48 -17.49 -5.38
N GLN A 51 11.31 -16.19 -5.16
CA GLN A 51 10.06 -15.48 -5.44
C GLN A 51 9.62 -15.67 -6.90
N GLY A 52 8.31 -15.75 -7.12
CA GLY A 52 7.73 -15.96 -8.44
C GLY A 52 6.38 -16.66 -8.39
N PRO A 53 6.27 -17.95 -8.01
CA PRO A 53 5.02 -18.68 -8.06
C PRO A 53 4.00 -18.26 -6.99
N PHE A 54 4.43 -17.53 -5.97
CA PHE A 54 3.60 -17.14 -4.81
C PHE A 54 2.67 -15.95 -5.08
N TYR A 55 3.05 -15.06 -5.99
CA TYR A 55 2.26 -13.86 -6.31
C TYR A 55 0.92 -14.23 -6.92
N CYS A 56 -0.17 -13.78 -6.29
CA CYS A 56 -1.55 -14.15 -6.63
C CYS A 56 -1.76 -15.68 -6.71
N GLY A 57 -0.94 -16.45 -5.97
CA GLY A 57 -0.91 -17.91 -6.02
C GLY A 57 -2.19 -18.55 -5.49
N VAL A 58 -2.46 -19.76 -5.97
CA VAL A 58 -3.55 -20.62 -5.53
C VAL A 58 -3.00 -22.04 -5.36
N GLY A 59 -3.26 -22.63 -4.21
CA GLY A 59 -2.79 -23.96 -3.87
C GLY A 59 -2.06 -23.99 -2.53
N ALA A 60 -2.12 -25.11 -1.85
CA ALA A 60 -1.60 -25.25 -0.48
C ALA A 60 -0.06 -25.20 -0.39
N ASP A 61 0.63 -25.38 -1.51
CA ASP A 61 2.08 -25.31 -1.66
C ASP A 61 2.59 -23.91 -2.09
N GLU A 62 1.67 -23.00 -2.45
CA GLU A 62 2.02 -21.66 -2.94
C GLU A 62 1.53 -20.54 -2.04
N VAL A 63 0.45 -20.72 -1.27
CA VAL A 63 -0.11 -19.68 -0.40
C VAL A 63 -0.31 -20.17 1.03
N PHE A 64 -0.03 -19.28 1.98
CA PHE A 64 -0.08 -19.58 3.41
C PHE A 64 -0.84 -18.48 4.15
N GLY A 65 -1.83 -18.88 4.96
CA GLY A 65 -2.64 -17.96 5.75
C GLY A 65 -3.86 -17.39 5.03
N ARG A 66 -4.37 -18.04 3.97
CA ARG A 66 -5.58 -17.61 3.27
C ARG A 66 -6.79 -17.52 4.18
N ASP A 67 -6.98 -18.48 5.08
CA ASP A 67 -8.08 -18.48 6.03
C ASP A 67 -8.08 -17.21 6.90
N ILE A 68 -6.90 -16.78 7.36
CA ILE A 68 -6.71 -15.57 8.16
C ILE A 68 -7.08 -14.33 7.33
N VAL A 69 -6.66 -14.30 6.07
CA VAL A 69 -6.88 -13.17 5.15
C VAL A 69 -8.37 -13.05 4.79
N GLU A 70 -9.05 -14.17 4.56
CA GLU A 70 -10.48 -14.20 4.25
C GLU A 70 -11.31 -13.78 5.48
N ASP A 71 -11.00 -14.29 6.68
CA ASP A 71 -11.65 -13.85 7.91
C ASP A 71 -11.42 -12.36 8.21
N HIS A 72 -10.22 -11.85 7.92
CA HIS A 72 -9.92 -10.41 7.99
C HIS A 72 -10.79 -9.60 7.01
N MET A 73 -10.87 -10.04 5.76
CA MET A 73 -11.72 -9.41 4.74
C MET A 73 -13.19 -9.39 5.19
N ASP A 74 -13.71 -10.53 5.64
CA ASP A 74 -15.10 -10.65 6.08
C ASP A 74 -15.40 -9.72 7.27
N ALA A 75 -14.50 -9.66 8.24
CA ALA A 75 -14.64 -8.75 9.39
C ALA A 75 -14.59 -7.27 8.95
N CYS A 76 -13.73 -6.90 8.01
CA CYS A 76 -13.66 -5.55 7.46
C CYS A 76 -14.94 -5.18 6.69
N VAL A 77 -15.47 -6.07 5.87
CA VAL A 77 -16.72 -5.87 5.13
C VAL A 77 -17.90 -5.73 6.09
N GLN A 78 -17.98 -6.57 7.14
CA GLN A 78 -19.01 -6.48 8.16
C GLN A 78 -18.93 -5.17 8.97
N ALA A 79 -17.72 -4.63 9.18
CA ALA A 79 -17.49 -3.33 9.81
C ALA A 79 -17.86 -2.14 8.90
N GLY A 80 -18.24 -2.38 7.66
CA GLY A 80 -18.63 -1.35 6.70
C GLY A 80 -17.45 -0.64 6.03
N ILE A 81 -16.27 -1.26 6.04
CA ILE A 81 -15.07 -0.75 5.37
C ILE A 81 -15.22 -0.89 3.85
N GLY A 82 -14.82 0.14 3.10
CA GLY A 82 -14.75 0.12 1.64
C GLY A 82 -13.57 -0.74 1.15
N PHE A 83 -13.71 -2.03 1.37
CA PHE A 83 -12.70 -3.05 1.08
C PHE A 83 -12.81 -3.47 -0.40
N SER A 84 -11.71 -3.40 -1.16
CA SER A 84 -11.71 -3.62 -2.61
C SER A 84 -11.19 -4.99 -3.03
N GLY A 85 -10.31 -5.59 -2.23
CA GLY A 85 -9.76 -6.91 -2.56
C GLY A 85 -8.63 -7.35 -1.66
N ILE A 86 -8.15 -8.57 -1.95
CA ILE A 86 -7.01 -9.22 -1.31
C ILE A 86 -6.18 -9.93 -2.37
N ASN A 87 -4.88 -10.05 -2.16
CA ASN A 87 -4.02 -10.94 -2.93
C ASN A 87 -2.80 -11.39 -2.13
N ALA A 88 -2.31 -12.58 -2.46
CA ALA A 88 -1.02 -13.04 -2.00
C ALA A 88 0.10 -12.27 -2.72
N GLU A 89 1.15 -11.92 -1.99
CA GLU A 89 2.32 -11.23 -2.49
C GLU A 89 3.45 -12.20 -2.91
N VAL A 90 4.55 -11.65 -3.43
CA VAL A 90 5.64 -12.45 -4.02
C VAL A 90 6.43 -13.24 -3.00
N MET A 91 6.40 -12.88 -1.72
CA MET A 91 7.03 -13.60 -0.64
C MET A 91 6.01 -14.48 0.11
N PRO A 92 6.28 -15.77 0.38
CA PRO A 92 5.38 -16.59 1.19
C PRO A 92 5.10 -15.97 2.55
N GLY A 93 3.82 -15.93 2.93
CA GLY A 93 3.35 -15.29 4.15
C GLY A 93 3.12 -13.77 4.03
N GLN A 94 3.46 -13.20 2.89
CA GLN A 94 3.15 -11.80 2.55
C GLN A 94 1.84 -11.70 1.78
N TRP A 95 1.02 -10.75 2.17
CA TRP A 95 -0.30 -10.49 1.63
C TRP A 95 -0.54 -9.00 1.46
N GLU A 96 -1.54 -8.68 0.67
CA GLU A 96 -2.04 -7.33 0.46
C GLU A 96 -3.56 -7.30 0.62
N PHE A 97 -4.07 -6.21 1.17
CA PHE A 97 -5.48 -5.84 1.06
C PHE A 97 -5.63 -4.42 0.55
N GLN A 98 -6.75 -4.11 -0.10
CA GLN A 98 -7.01 -2.81 -0.67
C GLN A 98 -8.23 -2.15 -0.03
N VAL A 99 -8.09 -0.86 0.34
CA VAL A 99 -9.16 -0.01 0.87
C VAL A 99 -9.36 1.18 -0.07
N GLY A 100 -10.60 1.46 -0.42
CA GLY A 100 -11.00 2.55 -1.31
C GLY A 100 -11.49 2.06 -2.68
N PRO A 101 -11.71 2.98 -3.66
CA PRO A 101 -11.44 4.41 -3.56
C PRO A 101 -12.44 5.16 -2.66
N LEU A 102 -11.93 6.05 -1.83
CA LEU A 102 -12.70 6.83 -0.86
C LEU A 102 -12.13 8.26 -0.76
N GLY A 103 -12.87 9.15 -0.10
CA GLY A 103 -12.34 10.46 0.28
C GLY A 103 -11.17 10.36 1.27
N PRO A 104 -10.36 11.41 1.42
CA PRO A 104 -9.10 11.36 2.17
C PRO A 104 -9.29 10.96 3.65
N LEU A 105 -10.30 11.47 4.33
CA LEU A 105 -10.56 11.12 5.74
C LEU A 105 -11.07 9.67 5.87
N ASP A 106 -12.01 9.28 5.01
CA ASP A 106 -12.63 7.97 5.08
C ASP A 106 -11.61 6.86 4.82
N VAL A 107 -10.75 7.00 3.80
CA VAL A 107 -9.73 5.99 3.50
C VAL A 107 -8.73 5.85 4.63
N SER A 108 -8.32 6.97 5.25
CA SER A 108 -7.35 6.98 6.34
C SER A 108 -7.92 6.36 7.62
N ASP A 109 -9.13 6.75 8.02
CA ASP A 109 -9.83 6.18 9.17
C ASP A 109 -10.07 4.67 8.97
N GLN A 110 -10.51 4.28 7.78
CA GLN A 110 -10.80 2.88 7.45
C GLN A 110 -9.54 2.04 7.34
N LEU A 111 -8.42 2.58 6.86
CA LEU A 111 -7.15 1.86 6.84
C LEU A 111 -6.66 1.56 8.27
N TRP A 112 -6.74 2.53 9.18
CA TRP A 112 -6.38 2.30 10.59
C TRP A 112 -7.26 1.23 11.23
N LEU A 113 -8.56 1.27 10.97
CA LEU A 113 -9.48 0.26 11.47
C LEU A 113 -9.16 -1.13 10.87
N SER A 114 -8.88 -1.20 9.56
CA SER A 114 -8.50 -2.45 8.89
C SER A 114 -7.23 -3.06 9.47
N ARG A 115 -6.21 -2.23 9.77
CA ARG A 115 -4.97 -2.67 10.43
C ARG A 115 -5.25 -3.24 11.84
N TRP A 116 -6.13 -2.60 12.59
CA TRP A 116 -6.51 -3.08 13.91
C TRP A 116 -7.26 -4.42 13.83
N ILE A 117 -8.21 -4.55 12.91
CA ILE A 117 -8.94 -5.80 12.68
C ILE A 117 -7.96 -6.92 12.25
N LEU A 118 -7.00 -6.60 11.37
CA LEU A 118 -5.96 -7.54 10.96
C LEU A 118 -5.20 -8.13 12.15
N TYR A 119 -4.75 -7.28 13.08
CA TYR A 119 -4.05 -7.74 14.27
C TYR A 119 -4.95 -8.60 15.17
N ARG A 120 -6.23 -8.24 15.31
CA ARG A 120 -7.19 -9.01 16.10
C ARG A 120 -7.48 -10.38 15.50
N ILE A 121 -7.69 -10.47 14.20
CA ILE A 121 -7.89 -11.75 13.51
C ILE A 121 -6.61 -12.61 13.59
N ALA A 122 -5.45 -12.03 13.29
CA ALA A 122 -4.17 -12.73 13.36
C ALA A 122 -3.92 -13.35 14.76
N GLU A 123 -4.31 -12.63 15.83
CA GLU A 123 -4.21 -13.12 17.22
C GLU A 123 -5.01 -14.40 17.45
N GLU A 124 -6.19 -14.52 16.84
CA GLU A 124 -7.04 -15.73 16.97
C GLU A 124 -6.39 -16.97 16.33
N TYR A 125 -5.58 -16.76 15.31
CA TYR A 125 -4.81 -17.81 14.63
C TYR A 125 -3.42 -18.06 15.24
N GLY A 126 -3.03 -17.31 16.26
CA GLY A 126 -1.72 -17.43 16.90
C GLY A 126 -0.56 -17.01 15.98
N VAL A 127 -0.80 -16.09 15.05
CA VAL A 127 0.20 -15.47 14.18
C VAL A 127 0.30 -13.98 14.44
N ASN A 128 1.45 -13.39 14.08
CA ASN A 128 1.65 -11.96 14.13
C ASN A 128 1.61 -11.38 12.71
N ALA A 129 0.90 -10.28 12.52
CA ALA A 129 1.01 -9.47 11.33
C ALA A 129 2.00 -8.33 11.56
N THR A 130 2.89 -8.05 10.60
CA THR A 130 3.82 -6.93 10.67
C THR A 130 3.63 -6.00 9.46
N LEU A 131 3.71 -4.71 9.73
CA LEU A 131 3.75 -3.64 8.72
C LEU A 131 5.19 -3.11 8.52
N HIS A 132 6.21 -3.86 8.96
CA HIS A 132 7.59 -3.45 8.72
C HIS A 132 7.88 -3.43 7.22
N PRO A 133 8.48 -2.35 6.67
CA PRO A 133 8.72 -2.24 5.23
C PRO A 133 9.72 -3.27 4.67
N LYS A 134 10.56 -3.82 5.53
CA LYS A 134 11.52 -4.89 5.19
C LYS A 134 11.53 -5.95 6.29
N PRO A 135 10.50 -6.83 6.35
CA PRO A 135 10.35 -7.79 7.44
C PRO A 135 11.42 -8.88 7.46
N VAL A 136 12.01 -9.18 6.30
CA VAL A 136 13.10 -10.14 6.15
C VAL A 136 14.26 -9.45 5.43
N SER A 137 15.43 -9.48 6.05
CA SER A 137 16.67 -8.92 5.46
C SER A 137 17.18 -9.76 4.29
N GLY A 138 17.96 -9.14 3.39
CA GLY A 138 18.52 -9.80 2.21
C GLY A 138 17.66 -9.64 0.97
N ASP A 139 17.78 -10.57 0.01
CA ASP A 139 17.15 -10.50 -1.30
C ASP A 139 15.70 -10.97 -1.29
N TRP A 140 14.88 -10.31 -0.47
CA TRP A 140 13.45 -10.57 -0.32
C TRP A 140 12.64 -9.29 -0.53
N ASN A 141 11.37 -9.43 -0.95
CA ASN A 141 10.46 -8.30 -1.10
C ASN A 141 10.29 -7.52 0.20
N GLY A 142 10.16 -6.21 0.05
CA GLY A 142 9.65 -5.33 1.09
C GLY A 142 8.12 -5.26 1.07
N ALA A 143 7.57 -4.46 1.98
CA ALA A 143 6.14 -4.21 2.10
C ALA A 143 5.85 -2.70 2.00
N GLY A 144 4.98 -2.33 1.07
CA GLY A 144 4.54 -0.96 0.80
C GLY A 144 3.09 -0.71 1.20
N ALA A 145 2.69 0.54 1.08
CA ALA A 145 1.30 0.96 1.06
C ALA A 145 1.09 1.87 -0.16
N HIS A 146 1.05 1.27 -1.34
CA HIS A 146 0.88 2.01 -2.58
C HIS A 146 -0.41 2.81 -2.52
N THR A 147 -0.32 4.08 -2.88
CA THR A 147 -1.44 5.01 -2.76
C THR A 147 -1.89 5.48 -4.13
N ASN A 148 -3.05 5.00 -4.54
CA ASN A 148 -3.73 5.44 -5.74
C ASN A 148 -4.43 6.77 -5.47
N PHE A 149 -4.25 7.74 -6.35
CA PHE A 149 -4.77 9.08 -6.17
C PHE A 149 -5.36 9.65 -7.45
N SER A 150 -6.51 10.31 -7.31
CA SER A 150 -7.09 11.12 -8.38
C SER A 150 -7.90 12.28 -7.84
N THR A 151 -8.01 13.33 -8.64
CA THR A 151 -8.99 14.41 -8.47
C THR A 151 -10.11 14.26 -9.49
N LYS A 152 -11.19 15.03 -9.35
CA LYS A 152 -12.27 15.09 -10.32
C LYS A 152 -11.77 15.38 -11.74
N SER A 153 -10.83 16.32 -11.87
CA SER A 153 -10.25 16.70 -13.16
C SER A 153 -9.41 15.58 -13.77
N MET A 154 -8.68 14.82 -12.96
CA MET A 154 -7.91 13.66 -13.42
C MET A 154 -8.82 12.53 -13.95
N ARG A 155 -10.01 12.37 -13.38
CA ARG A 155 -11.01 11.38 -13.80
C ARG A 155 -11.88 11.83 -14.97
N SER A 156 -11.66 13.04 -15.48
CA SER A 156 -12.41 13.63 -16.59
C SER A 156 -11.62 13.52 -17.92
N ASN A 157 -12.30 13.73 -19.03
CA ASN A 157 -11.66 13.71 -20.35
C ASN A 157 -10.46 14.68 -20.42
N GLY A 158 -9.31 14.17 -20.87
CA GLY A 158 -8.05 14.93 -20.91
C GLY A 158 -7.28 14.92 -19.57
N GLY A 159 -7.74 14.17 -18.57
CA GLY A 159 -7.14 14.06 -17.23
C GLY A 159 -5.71 13.53 -17.23
N LEU A 160 -5.29 12.76 -18.24
CA LEU A 160 -3.91 12.26 -18.33
C LEU A 160 -2.86 13.37 -18.25
N LYS A 161 -3.07 14.49 -18.91
CA LYS A 161 -2.15 15.64 -18.84
C LYS A 161 -2.08 16.24 -17.44
N ILE A 162 -3.18 16.21 -16.70
CA ILE A 162 -3.24 16.68 -15.31
C ILE A 162 -2.48 15.69 -14.40
N ILE A 163 -2.62 14.40 -14.65
CA ILE A 163 -1.89 13.33 -13.95
C ILE A 163 -0.38 13.47 -14.19
N GLU A 164 0.05 13.62 -15.45
CA GLU A 164 1.47 13.81 -15.79
C GLU A 164 2.07 15.04 -15.09
N LYS A 165 1.34 16.16 -15.11
CA LYS A 165 1.75 17.37 -14.38
C LYS A 165 1.83 17.14 -12.87
N ALA A 166 0.88 16.41 -12.29
CA ALA A 166 0.91 16.05 -10.87
C ALA A 166 2.13 15.18 -10.54
N CYS A 167 2.51 14.24 -11.41
CA CYS A 167 3.73 13.44 -11.24
C CYS A 167 4.99 14.31 -11.22
N GLU A 168 5.07 15.31 -12.10
CA GLU A 168 6.19 16.27 -12.11
C GLU A 168 6.26 17.09 -10.81
N GLU A 169 5.11 17.55 -10.30
CA GLU A 169 5.05 18.31 -9.05
C GLU A 169 5.41 17.44 -7.83
N LEU A 170 4.96 16.19 -7.80
CA LEU A 170 5.34 15.21 -6.78
C LEU A 170 6.86 14.97 -6.76
N GLY A 171 7.49 14.96 -7.94
CA GLY A 171 8.95 14.84 -8.04
C GLY A 171 9.72 15.99 -7.38
N LYS A 172 9.22 17.22 -7.49
CA LYS A 172 9.81 18.40 -6.85
C LYS A 172 9.75 18.35 -5.31
N LYS A 173 8.88 17.50 -4.76
CA LYS A 173 8.64 17.33 -3.34
C LYS A 173 9.06 15.95 -2.83
N HIS A 174 9.87 15.23 -3.60
CA HIS A 174 10.24 13.86 -3.29
C HIS A 174 10.81 13.68 -1.88
N GLU A 175 11.80 14.47 -1.50
CA GLU A 175 12.44 14.40 -0.17
C GLU A 175 11.45 14.71 0.97
N ASP A 176 10.60 15.73 0.78
CA ASP A 176 9.57 16.09 1.77
C ASP A 176 8.60 14.93 2.00
N HIS A 177 8.21 14.24 0.92
CA HIS A 177 7.31 13.08 1.00
C HIS A 177 7.97 11.87 1.66
N ILE A 178 9.19 11.53 1.26
CA ILE A 178 9.94 10.41 1.84
C ILE A 178 10.08 10.56 3.35
N ALA A 179 10.27 11.78 3.85
CA ALA A 179 10.40 12.06 5.28
C ALA A 179 9.19 11.65 6.12
N VAL A 180 7.99 11.54 5.50
CA VAL A 180 6.73 11.19 6.16
C VAL A 180 6.12 9.86 5.68
N TYR A 181 6.75 9.19 4.73
CA TYR A 181 6.23 7.95 4.13
C TYR A 181 6.55 6.66 4.91
N GLY A 182 6.82 6.78 6.19
CA GLY A 182 7.00 5.67 7.11
C GLY A 182 8.46 5.45 7.51
N ALA A 183 8.65 4.79 8.65
CA ALA A 183 9.96 4.48 9.20
C ALA A 183 10.61 3.30 8.46
N HIS A 184 11.93 3.31 8.33
CA HIS A 184 12.73 2.25 7.69
C HIS A 184 12.41 2.02 6.19
N ASN A 185 11.85 3.01 5.50
CA ASN A 185 11.50 2.90 4.09
C ASN A 185 12.75 2.81 3.18
N GLU A 186 13.91 3.26 3.67
CA GLU A 186 15.21 3.10 3.03
C GLU A 186 15.63 1.63 2.86
N GLU A 187 15.15 0.75 3.74
CA GLU A 187 15.41 -0.68 3.64
C GLU A 187 14.61 -1.34 2.50
N ARG A 188 13.49 -0.74 2.10
CA ARG A 188 12.60 -1.21 1.02
C ARG A 188 12.91 -0.57 -0.33
N LEU A 189 13.11 0.76 -0.36
CA LEU A 189 13.31 1.52 -1.60
C LEU A 189 14.77 1.44 -2.07
N THR A 190 15.16 0.30 -2.61
CA THR A 190 16.55 -0.03 -2.97
C THR A 190 16.85 0.04 -4.46
N GLY A 191 15.83 0.20 -5.31
CA GLY A 191 15.94 0.06 -6.76
C GLY A 191 15.82 -1.38 -7.26
N LEU A 192 15.60 -2.33 -6.35
CA LEU A 192 15.33 -3.74 -6.62
C LEU A 192 13.91 -4.09 -6.16
N HIS A 193 13.43 -5.30 -6.49
CA HIS A 193 12.11 -5.78 -6.07
C HIS A 193 10.97 -4.82 -6.40
N GLU A 194 10.93 -4.35 -7.64
CA GLU A 194 9.89 -3.46 -8.15
C GLU A 194 9.78 -2.12 -7.38
N THR A 195 10.92 -1.61 -6.88
CA THR A 195 11.01 -0.30 -6.25
C THR A 195 11.96 0.63 -7.00
N CYS A 196 11.72 1.94 -6.91
CA CYS A 196 12.72 2.96 -7.23
C CYS A 196 13.63 3.15 -6.02
N SER A 197 14.90 3.52 -6.26
CA SER A 197 15.79 3.91 -5.16
C SER A 197 15.20 5.08 -4.39
N ILE A 198 15.40 5.11 -3.06
CA ILE A 198 14.88 6.18 -2.19
C ILE A 198 15.43 7.57 -2.57
N HIS A 199 16.58 7.63 -3.22
CA HIS A 199 17.23 8.86 -3.64
C HIS A 199 16.81 9.34 -5.04
N ASP A 200 16.08 8.49 -5.77
CA ASP A 200 15.68 8.75 -7.15
C ASP A 200 14.18 8.96 -7.25
N PHE A 201 13.78 9.82 -8.18
CA PHE A 201 12.38 9.99 -8.52
C PHE A 201 12.18 9.85 -10.02
N ARG A 202 11.27 8.97 -10.42
CA ARG A 202 10.80 8.84 -11.79
C ARG A 202 9.35 8.38 -11.81
N PHE A 203 8.66 8.69 -12.89
CA PHE A 203 7.33 8.15 -13.15
C PHE A 203 7.24 7.58 -14.56
N GLY A 204 6.30 6.69 -14.77
CA GLY A 204 6.10 6.06 -16.08
C GLY A 204 4.81 5.27 -16.18
N VAL A 205 4.40 5.00 -17.42
CA VAL A 205 3.24 4.16 -17.72
C VAL A 205 3.61 2.69 -17.52
N SER A 206 2.82 1.99 -16.69
CA SER A 206 3.03 0.56 -16.35
C SER A 206 4.42 0.21 -15.82
N ASP A 207 5.19 1.19 -15.35
CA ASP A 207 6.53 0.98 -14.79
C ASP A 207 6.43 0.64 -13.30
N ARG A 208 6.52 -0.64 -12.95
CA ARG A 208 6.52 -1.12 -11.56
C ARG A 208 7.79 -0.75 -10.79
N GLY A 209 8.87 -0.39 -11.46
CA GLY A 209 10.12 0.09 -10.85
C GLY A 209 10.17 1.61 -10.67
N ALA A 210 9.11 2.35 -11.02
CA ALA A 210 9.04 3.79 -10.85
C ALA A 210 8.58 4.20 -9.45
N SER A 211 8.83 5.46 -9.07
CA SER A 211 8.29 6.09 -7.86
C SER A 211 6.77 6.29 -7.98
N ILE A 212 6.33 6.72 -9.15
CA ILE A 212 4.91 6.89 -9.49
C ILE A 212 4.63 6.08 -10.75
N ARG A 213 3.60 5.24 -10.70
CA ARG A 213 3.09 4.52 -11.87
C ARG A 213 1.80 5.14 -12.36
N ILE A 214 1.74 5.40 -13.67
CA ILE A 214 0.48 5.69 -14.36
C ILE A 214 -0.05 4.35 -14.88
N PRO A 215 -1.24 3.87 -14.46
CA PRO A 215 -1.78 2.61 -14.95
C PRO A 215 -1.97 2.62 -16.48
N MET A 216 -1.80 1.47 -17.11
CA MET A 216 -1.99 1.33 -18.56
C MET A 216 -3.41 1.74 -19.00
N ALA A 217 -4.43 1.39 -18.23
CA ALA A 217 -5.80 1.81 -18.52
C ALA A 217 -5.93 3.33 -18.53
N THR A 218 -5.35 4.02 -17.52
CA THR A 218 -5.33 5.50 -17.46
C THR A 218 -4.66 6.10 -18.71
N ALA A 219 -3.53 5.54 -19.15
CA ALA A 219 -2.84 6.02 -20.35
C ALA A 219 -3.67 5.79 -21.62
N ASN A 220 -4.33 4.65 -21.76
CA ASN A 220 -5.16 4.30 -22.91
C ASN A 220 -6.45 5.12 -22.96
N ASP A 221 -7.11 5.32 -21.83
CA ASP A 221 -8.38 6.03 -21.72
C ASP A 221 -8.19 7.56 -21.75
N GLY A 222 -6.97 8.04 -21.45
CA GLY A 222 -6.64 9.47 -21.39
C GLY A 222 -7.12 10.16 -20.11
N TYR A 223 -7.57 9.43 -19.10
CA TYR A 223 -7.98 9.90 -17.77
C TYR A 223 -7.93 8.74 -16.76
N GLY A 224 -7.93 9.07 -15.47
CA GLY A 224 -7.94 8.06 -14.41
C GLY A 224 -7.20 8.52 -13.16
N TYR A 225 -6.14 7.82 -12.77
CA TYR A 225 -5.41 8.05 -11.53
C TYR A 225 -3.91 7.76 -11.67
N LEU A 226 -3.13 8.20 -10.70
CA LEU A 226 -1.74 7.81 -10.51
C LEU A 226 -1.60 6.90 -9.27
N GLU A 227 -0.55 6.10 -9.24
CA GLU A 227 -0.19 5.25 -8.10
C GLU A 227 1.16 5.72 -7.54
N ASP A 228 1.16 6.25 -6.31
CA ASP A 228 2.40 6.53 -5.57
C ASP A 228 2.87 5.24 -4.88
N ARG A 229 4.01 4.72 -5.33
CA ARG A 229 4.59 3.46 -4.86
C ARG A 229 5.62 3.65 -3.75
N ARG A 230 5.87 4.91 -3.35
CA ARG A 230 6.88 5.26 -2.36
C ARG A 230 6.49 5.02 -0.90
N PRO A 231 5.20 5.16 -0.47
CA PRO A 231 4.84 4.95 0.92
C PRO A 231 5.13 3.52 1.38
N SER A 232 5.69 3.37 2.60
CA SER A 232 5.92 2.08 3.21
C SER A 232 4.68 1.54 3.91
N ALA A 233 4.66 0.23 4.18
CA ALA A 233 3.52 -0.44 4.81
C ALA A 233 3.14 0.18 6.17
N ASN A 234 4.08 0.76 6.90
CA ASN A 234 3.87 1.38 8.21
C ASN A 234 3.60 2.89 8.16
N MET A 235 3.36 3.48 6.98
CA MET A 235 3.09 4.91 6.86
C MET A 235 1.84 5.31 7.66
N ASP A 236 1.82 6.56 8.12
CA ASP A 236 0.60 7.18 8.65
C ASP A 236 -0.29 7.62 7.46
N PRO A 237 -1.53 7.12 7.36
CA PRO A 237 -2.39 7.44 6.22
C PRO A 237 -3.00 8.86 6.26
N TYR A 238 -2.85 9.61 7.36
CA TYR A 238 -3.30 10.99 7.46
C TYR A 238 -2.27 11.96 6.89
#